data_4dfd8e45728f85bf87aafae5a9987e72
#
_entry.id   4dfd8e45728f85bf87aafae5a9987e72
#
_cell.length_a   1.000
_cell.length_b   1.000
_cell.length_c   1.000
_cell.angle_alpha   90.00
_cell.angle_beta   90.00
_cell.angle_gamma   90.00
#
_symmetry.space_group_name_H-M   'P 1'
#
loop_
_entity.id
_entity.type
_entity.pdbx_description
1 polymer ?
#
loop_
_entity_poly.entity_id
_entity_poly.type
_entity_poly.pdbx_seq_one_letter_code
_entity_poly.pdbx_strand_id
1 'polypeptide(L)'
;MQQNKYDKEPLTAVEAQRLAQEIAFGPIVFQVSRLMLKFGIFQLLADERKGMTQEEISKACGLPSYGAQVLLEASLTIGTVLLREGRYCLAKAGWFLLNDKMVRVNMDFNHDVNYQGMFHLEEAITNGRPEGLKVFGEWSTIYEGLSSLPSQVQKSWFGFDHYYSDCSFDEALAIVFARHPKTLLDVGGNTGRWATKCVSYDDTVEVTIMDLPQQLEMMRQQTKELPGATRIHGHGANLLDPEV
;
A
#
# COMPACT_ATOMS: atom_id res chain seq x y z
N MET A 1 -25.06 -12.97 -18.92
CA MET A 1 -24.76 -11.52 -19.04
C MET A 1 -24.55 -10.98 -17.63
N GLN A 2 -23.35 -10.57 -17.27
CA GLN A 2 -23.15 -9.80 -16.04
C GLN A 2 -23.93 -8.49 -16.19
N GLN A 3 -24.95 -8.31 -15.36
CA GLN A 3 -25.66 -7.04 -15.27
C GLN A 3 -24.61 -5.97 -14.90
N ASN A 4 -24.51 -4.93 -15.71
CA ASN A 4 -23.50 -3.89 -15.50
C ASN A 4 -23.79 -3.24 -14.13
N LYS A 5 -22.89 -3.43 -13.17
CA LYS A 5 -23.01 -2.98 -11.79
C LYS A 5 -23.19 -1.45 -11.67
N TYR A 6 -22.87 -0.75 -12.74
CA TYR A 6 -22.84 0.71 -12.78
C TYR A 6 -24.02 1.37 -13.52
N ASP A 7 -25.02 0.57 -13.95
CA ASP A 7 -26.19 1.07 -14.71
C ASP A 7 -27.26 1.70 -13.85
N LYS A 8 -27.26 1.41 -12.55
CA LYS A 8 -28.35 1.79 -11.64
C LYS A 8 -27.79 2.43 -10.40
N GLU A 9 -28.48 3.44 -9.92
CA GLU A 9 -28.23 4.04 -8.61
C GLU A 9 -28.69 3.08 -7.50
N PRO A 10 -27.76 2.49 -6.71
CA PRO A 10 -28.12 1.55 -5.68
C PRO A 10 -28.45 2.22 -4.34
N LEU A 11 -28.13 3.51 -4.16
CA LEU A 11 -28.24 4.22 -2.90
C LEU A 11 -29.55 4.98 -2.79
N THR A 12 -30.14 4.97 -1.59
CA THR A 12 -31.17 5.92 -1.23
C THR A 12 -30.57 7.34 -1.10
N ALA A 13 -31.43 8.37 -1.14
CA ALA A 13 -30.97 9.75 -1.01
C ALA A 13 -30.17 9.99 0.32
N VAL A 14 -30.55 9.35 1.41
CA VAL A 14 -29.87 9.46 2.71
C VAL A 14 -28.50 8.77 2.66
N GLU A 15 -28.40 7.59 2.07
CA GLU A 15 -27.12 6.89 1.90
C GLU A 15 -26.17 7.65 0.97
N ALA A 16 -26.68 8.21 -0.13
CA ALA A 16 -25.91 9.04 -1.03
C ALA A 16 -25.39 10.32 -0.35
N GLN A 17 -26.22 10.99 0.45
CA GLN A 17 -25.81 12.14 1.25
C GLN A 17 -24.72 11.77 2.26
N ARG A 18 -24.86 10.64 2.95
CA ARG A 18 -23.86 10.14 3.88
C ARG A 18 -22.53 9.87 3.17
N LEU A 19 -22.56 9.16 2.05
CA LEU A 19 -21.35 8.88 1.24
C LEU A 19 -20.68 10.18 0.79
N ALA A 20 -21.44 11.18 0.36
CA ALA A 20 -20.88 12.48 -0.02
C ALA A 20 -20.17 13.17 1.16
N GLN A 21 -20.69 13.08 2.37
CA GLN A 21 -20.03 13.58 3.58
C GLN A 21 -18.74 12.79 3.90
N GLU A 22 -18.76 11.47 3.77
CA GLU A 22 -17.59 10.61 3.97
C GLU A 22 -16.47 10.97 2.98
N ILE A 23 -16.81 11.23 1.71
CA ILE A 23 -15.85 11.69 0.69
C ILE A 23 -15.29 13.08 1.06
N ALA A 24 -16.13 14.02 1.43
CA ALA A 24 -15.71 15.38 1.77
C ALA A 24 -14.75 15.44 2.97
N PHE A 25 -14.96 14.57 3.97
CA PHE A 25 -14.11 14.46 5.15
C PHE A 25 -13.00 13.40 5.03
N GLY A 26 -12.89 12.72 3.88
CA GLY A 26 -11.91 11.66 3.64
C GLY A 26 -10.48 11.98 4.06
N PRO A 27 -9.92 13.17 3.73
CA PRO A 27 -8.58 13.56 4.16
C PRO A 27 -8.41 13.60 5.68
N ILE A 28 -9.43 14.09 6.41
CA ILE A 28 -9.40 14.15 7.89
C ILE A 28 -9.52 12.75 8.47
N VAL A 29 -10.45 11.95 7.97
CA VAL A 29 -10.66 10.55 8.39
C VAL A 29 -9.35 9.76 8.26
N PHE A 30 -8.67 9.90 7.12
CA PHE A 30 -7.40 9.24 6.86
C PHE A 30 -6.31 9.68 7.86
N GLN A 31 -6.12 10.99 8.05
CA GLN A 31 -5.06 11.50 8.92
C GLN A 31 -5.32 11.19 10.40
N VAL A 32 -6.56 11.29 10.88
CA VAL A 32 -6.91 10.89 12.25
C VAL A 32 -6.59 9.40 12.46
N SER A 33 -7.04 8.53 11.57
CA SER A 33 -6.77 7.09 11.65
C SER A 33 -5.26 6.79 11.63
N ARG A 34 -4.51 7.50 10.80
CA ARG A 34 -3.05 7.40 10.72
C ARG A 34 -2.38 7.82 12.04
N LEU A 35 -2.84 8.90 12.68
CA LEU A 35 -2.31 9.37 13.95
C LEU A 35 -2.67 8.44 15.11
N MET A 36 -3.87 7.87 15.11
CA MET A 36 -4.27 6.84 16.09
C MET A 36 -3.33 5.61 16.05
N LEU A 37 -2.89 5.21 14.85
CA LEU A 37 -1.87 4.18 14.66
C LEU A 37 -0.49 4.66 15.13
N LYS A 38 -0.05 5.83 14.68
CA LYS A 38 1.29 6.38 14.93
C LYS A 38 1.56 6.58 16.41
N PHE A 39 0.58 7.08 17.16
CA PHE A 39 0.70 7.29 18.61
C PHE A 39 0.40 6.04 19.44
N GLY A 40 0.12 4.91 18.80
CA GLY A 40 -0.13 3.64 19.47
C GLY A 40 -1.48 3.55 20.20
N ILE A 41 -2.40 4.49 19.96
CA ILE A 41 -3.69 4.52 20.67
C ILE A 41 -4.52 3.27 20.37
N PHE A 42 -4.59 2.83 19.12
CA PHE A 42 -5.29 1.60 18.78
C PHE A 42 -4.68 0.37 19.46
N GLN A 43 -3.34 0.32 19.59
CA GLN A 43 -2.66 -0.77 20.30
C GLN A 43 -3.02 -0.77 21.79
N LEU A 44 -2.96 0.38 22.45
CA LEU A 44 -3.36 0.51 23.86
C LEU A 44 -4.79 0.03 24.09
N LEU A 45 -5.72 0.43 23.20
CA LEU A 45 -7.11 0.02 23.29
C LEU A 45 -7.35 -1.46 22.93
N ALA A 46 -6.47 -2.08 22.16
CA ALA A 46 -6.49 -3.51 21.88
C ALA A 46 -6.04 -4.31 23.10
N ASP A 47 -5.02 -3.82 23.81
CA ASP A 47 -4.44 -4.47 24.98
C ASP A 47 -5.35 -4.32 26.22
N GLU A 48 -6.01 -3.15 26.36
CA GLU A 48 -6.93 -2.87 27.47
C GLU A 48 -8.40 -3.08 27.07
N ARG A 49 -8.87 -4.32 27.16
CA ARG A 49 -10.23 -4.71 26.73
C ARG A 49 -11.36 -4.02 27.48
N LYS A 50 -11.10 -3.53 28.70
CA LYS A 50 -12.08 -2.76 29.48
C LYS A 50 -12.20 -1.32 29.01
N GLY A 51 -11.35 -0.92 28.08
CA GLY A 51 -11.25 0.44 27.59
C GLY A 51 -10.45 1.35 28.52
N MET A 52 -10.16 2.57 28.07
CA MET A 52 -9.38 3.58 28.79
C MET A 52 -10.10 4.92 28.78
N THR A 53 -9.91 5.72 29.83
CA THR A 53 -10.36 7.12 29.82
C THR A 53 -9.44 7.97 28.93
N GLN A 54 -9.90 9.16 28.58
CA GLN A 54 -9.08 10.13 27.82
C GLN A 54 -7.77 10.45 28.55
N GLU A 55 -7.81 10.65 29.86
CA GLU A 55 -6.66 10.99 30.69
C GLU A 55 -5.64 9.84 30.72
N GLU A 56 -6.10 8.61 30.87
CA GLU A 56 -5.25 7.41 30.82
C GLU A 56 -4.52 7.30 29.46
N ILE A 57 -5.25 7.51 28.33
CA ILE A 57 -4.69 7.49 26.97
C ILE A 57 -3.71 8.64 26.77
N SER A 58 -4.09 9.88 27.13
CA SER A 58 -3.23 11.06 27.05
C SER A 58 -1.89 10.83 27.74
N LYS A 59 -1.92 10.32 28.97
CA LYS A 59 -0.73 10.00 29.77
C LYS A 59 0.11 8.88 29.13
N ALA A 60 -0.52 7.80 28.71
CA ALA A 60 0.17 6.63 28.15
C ALA A 60 0.86 6.95 26.81
N CYS A 61 0.25 7.81 25.98
CA CYS A 61 0.82 8.23 24.68
C CYS A 61 1.74 9.45 24.76
N GLY A 62 1.84 10.11 25.92
CA GLY A 62 2.59 11.36 26.07
C GLY A 62 1.98 12.52 25.27
N LEU A 63 0.68 12.51 25.01
CA LEU A 63 -0.03 13.54 24.25
C LEU A 63 -0.63 14.59 25.20
N PRO A 64 -0.71 15.87 24.78
CA PRO A 64 -1.55 16.84 25.47
C PRO A 64 -3.00 16.37 25.54
N SER A 65 -3.70 16.65 26.65
CA SER A 65 -5.09 16.21 26.86
C SER A 65 -6.01 16.60 25.70
N TYR A 66 -5.91 17.84 25.21
CA TYR A 66 -6.67 18.31 24.05
C TYR A 66 -6.35 17.52 22.75
N GLY A 67 -5.08 17.19 22.52
CA GLY A 67 -4.69 16.38 21.35
C GLY A 67 -5.28 14.97 21.38
N ALA A 68 -5.26 14.33 22.56
CA ALA A 68 -5.90 13.03 22.76
C ALA A 68 -7.43 13.13 22.55
N GLN A 69 -8.07 14.18 23.11
CA GLN A 69 -9.49 14.43 22.95
C GLN A 69 -9.90 14.54 21.48
N VAL A 70 -9.22 15.39 20.70
CA VAL A 70 -9.50 15.59 19.26
C VAL A 70 -9.43 14.27 18.49
N LEU A 71 -8.39 13.46 18.73
CA LEU A 71 -8.24 12.17 18.05
C LEU A 71 -9.35 11.19 18.46
N LEU A 72 -9.68 11.12 19.73
CA LEU A 72 -10.69 10.19 20.24
C LEU A 72 -12.10 10.57 19.78
N GLU A 73 -12.50 11.86 19.86
CA GLU A 73 -13.81 12.34 19.41
C GLU A 73 -13.98 12.15 17.88
N ALA A 74 -12.97 12.48 17.09
CA ALA A 74 -12.99 12.21 15.65
C ALA A 74 -13.10 10.70 15.38
N SER A 75 -12.37 9.86 16.11
CA SER A 75 -12.41 8.40 15.97
C SER A 75 -13.74 7.78 16.36
N LEU A 76 -14.50 8.38 17.31
CA LEU A 76 -15.88 8.00 17.60
C LEU A 76 -16.78 8.26 16.39
N THR A 77 -16.65 9.43 15.78
CA THR A 77 -17.45 9.82 14.60
C THR A 77 -17.14 8.92 13.39
N ILE A 78 -15.86 8.56 13.20
CA ILE A 78 -15.40 7.65 12.15
C ILE A 78 -15.85 6.20 12.43
N GLY A 79 -16.06 5.83 13.68
CA GLY A 79 -16.43 4.47 14.09
C GLY A 79 -15.23 3.53 14.30
N THR A 80 -14.03 4.08 14.50
CA THR A 80 -12.81 3.29 14.80
C THR A 80 -12.64 3.00 16.28
N VAL A 81 -13.32 3.75 17.14
CA VAL A 81 -13.46 3.50 18.58
C VAL A 81 -14.92 3.62 19.03
N LEU A 82 -15.21 3.10 20.22
CA LEU A 82 -16.51 3.17 20.89
C LEU A 82 -16.32 3.84 22.25
N LEU A 83 -17.36 4.48 22.77
CA LEU A 83 -17.39 5.02 24.14
C LEU A 83 -18.40 4.21 24.97
N ARG A 84 -17.93 3.58 26.02
CA ARG A 84 -18.75 2.79 26.96
C ARG A 84 -18.45 3.21 28.40
N GLU A 85 -19.44 3.69 29.10
CA GLU A 85 -19.31 4.10 30.53
C GLU A 85 -18.09 5.04 30.75
N GLY A 86 -17.91 6.03 29.85
CA GLY A 86 -16.80 6.98 29.90
C GLY A 86 -15.42 6.44 29.49
N ARG A 87 -15.35 5.22 29.00
CA ARG A 87 -14.11 4.59 28.55
C ARG A 87 -14.11 4.32 27.03
N TYR A 88 -13.03 4.66 26.36
CA TYR A 88 -12.83 4.40 24.94
C TYR A 88 -12.40 2.95 24.76
N CYS A 89 -13.05 2.26 23.84
CA CYS A 89 -12.78 0.86 23.48
C CYS A 89 -12.49 0.77 21.98
N LEU A 90 -11.63 -0.16 21.57
CA LEU A 90 -11.36 -0.41 20.17
C LEU A 90 -12.59 -0.98 19.45
N ALA A 91 -12.99 -0.35 18.34
CA ALA A 91 -14.02 -0.88 17.46
C ALA A 91 -13.44 -1.85 16.41
N LYS A 92 -14.30 -2.58 15.70
CA LYS A 92 -13.86 -3.52 14.64
C LYS A 92 -13.04 -2.83 13.56
N ALA A 93 -13.45 -1.65 13.09
CA ALA A 93 -12.70 -0.89 12.09
C ALA A 93 -11.30 -0.52 12.59
N GLY A 94 -11.18 -0.05 13.85
CA GLY A 94 -9.89 0.22 14.49
C GLY A 94 -9.01 -1.02 14.61
N TRP A 95 -9.62 -2.18 14.88
CA TRP A 95 -8.90 -3.45 14.92
C TRP A 95 -8.32 -3.84 13.55
N PHE A 96 -9.06 -3.66 12.45
CA PHE A 96 -8.56 -3.90 11.10
C PHE A 96 -7.46 -2.91 10.71
N LEU A 97 -7.61 -1.63 11.04
CA LEU A 97 -6.56 -0.63 10.84
C LEU A 97 -5.25 -1.02 11.56
N LEU A 98 -5.34 -1.64 12.72
CA LEU A 98 -4.20 -2.08 13.51
C LEU A 98 -3.56 -3.36 12.98
N ASN A 99 -4.37 -4.37 12.62
CA ASN A 99 -3.91 -5.77 12.48
C ASN A 99 -3.95 -6.30 11.04
N ASP A 100 -4.78 -5.74 10.16
CA ASP A 100 -4.90 -6.24 8.80
C ASP A 100 -3.74 -5.77 7.93
N LYS A 101 -3.00 -6.72 7.37
CA LYS A 101 -1.80 -6.44 6.57
C LYS A 101 -2.12 -5.63 5.31
N MET A 102 -3.24 -5.94 4.64
CA MET A 102 -3.66 -5.20 3.43
C MET A 102 -3.98 -3.74 3.77
N VAL A 103 -4.77 -3.52 4.82
CA VAL A 103 -5.11 -2.17 5.28
C VAL A 103 -3.84 -1.39 5.66
N ARG A 104 -2.89 -2.04 6.35
CA ARG A 104 -1.63 -1.41 6.76
C ARG A 104 -0.78 -0.99 5.57
N VAL A 105 -0.55 -1.86 4.59
CA VAL A 105 0.25 -1.49 3.41
C VAL A 105 -0.43 -0.40 2.59
N ASN A 106 -1.77 -0.40 2.50
CA ASN A 106 -2.53 0.66 1.83
C ASN A 106 -2.41 2.01 2.57
N MET A 107 -2.48 2.00 3.89
CA MET A 107 -2.31 3.21 4.71
C MET A 107 -0.90 3.80 4.54
N ASP A 108 0.13 2.96 4.61
CA ASP A 108 1.52 3.39 4.49
C ASP A 108 1.81 3.91 3.08
N PHE A 109 1.36 3.20 2.03
CA PHE A 109 1.49 3.64 0.64
C PHE A 109 0.82 4.98 0.38
N ASN A 110 -0.45 5.12 0.77
CA ASN A 110 -1.17 6.37 0.56
C ASN A 110 -0.53 7.53 1.33
N HIS A 111 -0.07 7.31 2.58
CA HIS A 111 0.55 8.37 3.36
C HIS A 111 1.92 8.77 2.83
N ASP A 112 2.80 7.80 2.60
CA ASP A 112 4.21 8.06 2.34
C ASP A 112 4.48 8.37 0.86
N VAL A 113 3.71 7.76 -0.05
CA VAL A 113 3.92 7.89 -1.51
C VAL A 113 2.99 8.91 -2.13
N ASN A 114 1.67 8.83 -1.84
CA ASN A 114 0.68 9.57 -2.62
C ASN A 114 0.24 10.89 -1.99
N TYR A 115 0.21 10.98 -0.65
CA TYR A 115 -0.58 12.03 0.03
C TYR A 115 -0.19 13.45 -0.38
N GLN A 116 1.09 13.75 -0.43
CA GLN A 116 1.58 15.07 -0.85
C GLN A 116 1.42 15.28 -2.36
N GLY A 117 1.68 14.25 -3.17
CA GLY A 117 1.53 14.31 -4.62
C GLY A 117 0.09 14.55 -5.07
N MET A 118 -0.92 14.15 -4.27
CA MET A 118 -2.33 14.38 -4.60
C MET A 118 -2.73 15.86 -4.65
N PHE A 119 -1.98 16.78 -4.04
CA PHE A 119 -2.19 18.22 -4.22
C PHE A 119 -1.96 18.69 -5.66
N HIS A 120 -1.25 17.90 -6.46
CA HIS A 120 -0.94 18.15 -7.87
C HIS A 120 -1.78 17.31 -8.83
N LEU A 121 -2.86 16.67 -8.34
CA LEU A 121 -3.70 15.78 -9.15
C LEU A 121 -4.40 16.54 -10.28
N GLU A 122 -4.88 17.76 -10.04
CA GLU A 122 -5.49 18.61 -11.08
C GLU A 122 -4.48 18.90 -12.20
N GLU A 123 -3.26 19.31 -11.85
CA GLU A 123 -2.18 19.54 -12.82
C GLU A 123 -1.85 18.27 -13.60
N ALA A 124 -1.78 17.12 -12.92
CA ALA A 124 -1.46 15.85 -13.56
C ALA A 124 -2.52 15.44 -14.59
N ILE A 125 -3.79 15.59 -14.27
CA ILE A 125 -4.91 15.30 -15.18
C ILE A 125 -4.90 16.27 -16.36
N THR A 126 -4.69 17.56 -16.09
CA THR A 126 -4.71 18.62 -17.13
C THR A 126 -3.53 18.48 -18.11
N ASN A 127 -2.35 18.16 -17.59
CA ASN A 127 -1.12 18.10 -18.39
C ASN A 127 -0.83 16.70 -18.96
N GLY A 128 -1.58 15.66 -18.54
CA GLY A 128 -1.38 14.28 -18.98
C GLY A 128 -0.03 13.68 -18.56
N ARG A 129 0.52 14.13 -17.42
CA ARG A 129 1.80 13.62 -16.88
C ARG A 129 1.80 13.62 -15.36
N PRO A 130 2.70 12.85 -14.69
CA PRO A 130 2.64 12.63 -13.25
C PRO A 130 3.22 13.81 -12.45
N GLU A 131 2.56 14.94 -12.44
CA GLU A 131 3.02 16.19 -11.78
C GLU A 131 3.25 16.03 -10.27
N GLY A 132 2.57 15.08 -9.62
CA GLY A 132 2.77 14.80 -8.20
C GLY A 132 4.18 14.30 -7.86
N LEU A 133 4.93 13.78 -8.83
CA LEU A 133 6.31 13.31 -8.61
C LEU A 133 7.28 14.41 -8.19
N LYS A 134 6.99 15.66 -8.56
CA LYS A 134 7.82 16.83 -8.18
C LYS A 134 8.01 16.99 -6.65
N VAL A 135 7.18 16.32 -5.84
CA VAL A 135 7.37 16.23 -4.38
C VAL A 135 8.66 15.50 -4.02
N PHE A 136 9.10 14.56 -4.87
CA PHE A 136 10.28 13.72 -4.63
C PHE A 136 11.43 14.03 -5.61
N GLY A 137 11.11 14.38 -6.85
CA GLY A 137 12.10 14.65 -7.89
C GLY A 137 11.45 14.91 -9.25
N GLU A 138 12.28 15.29 -10.22
CA GLU A 138 11.85 15.58 -11.59
C GLU A 138 12.09 14.37 -12.49
N TRP A 139 11.14 13.44 -12.52
CA TRP A 139 11.16 12.24 -13.36
C TRP A 139 9.93 12.19 -14.25
N SER A 140 10.07 11.56 -15.41
CA SER A 140 8.94 11.31 -16.31
C SER A 140 7.98 10.27 -15.74
N THR A 141 8.52 9.32 -14.99
CA THR A 141 7.77 8.28 -14.26
C THR A 141 8.38 8.02 -12.89
N ILE A 142 7.59 7.45 -11.97
CA ILE A 142 8.08 7.03 -10.65
C ILE A 142 9.20 5.98 -10.74
N TYR A 143 9.17 5.13 -11.79
CA TYR A 143 10.13 4.04 -11.97
C TYR A 143 11.57 4.52 -12.14
N GLU A 144 11.77 5.68 -12.76
CA GLU A 144 13.09 6.32 -12.90
C GLU A 144 13.65 6.74 -11.52
N GLY A 145 12.76 7.13 -10.62
CA GLY A 145 13.11 7.66 -9.29
C GLY A 145 13.12 6.63 -8.17
N LEU A 146 12.66 5.39 -8.38
CA LEU A 146 12.45 4.42 -7.29
C LEU A 146 13.67 4.22 -6.40
N SER A 147 14.86 4.11 -6.98
CA SER A 147 16.13 3.94 -6.25
C SER A 147 16.56 5.19 -5.46
N SER A 148 16.04 6.36 -5.83
CA SER A 148 16.38 7.67 -5.26
C SER A 148 15.34 8.19 -4.26
N LEU A 149 14.21 7.51 -4.12
CA LEU A 149 13.17 7.88 -3.16
C LEU A 149 13.71 7.85 -1.71
N PRO A 150 13.18 8.70 -0.81
CA PRO A 150 13.47 8.58 0.62
C PRO A 150 13.17 7.16 1.10
N SER A 151 14.00 6.62 2.00
CA SER A 151 13.94 5.22 2.43
C SER A 151 12.56 4.76 2.93
N GLN A 152 11.84 5.63 3.65
CA GLN A 152 10.48 5.31 4.12
C GLN A 152 9.47 5.24 2.96
N VAL A 153 9.57 6.14 1.98
CA VAL A 153 8.72 6.15 0.77
C VAL A 153 8.97 4.88 -0.05
N GLN A 154 10.25 4.54 -0.26
CA GLN A 154 10.65 3.32 -0.95
C GLN A 154 10.13 2.06 -0.25
N LYS A 155 10.25 2.00 1.10
CA LYS A 155 9.71 0.90 1.90
C LYS A 155 8.19 0.73 1.73
N SER A 156 7.45 1.84 1.73
CA SER A 156 6.00 1.83 1.59
C SER A 156 5.56 1.48 0.16
N TRP A 157 6.32 1.95 -0.85
CA TRP A 157 6.12 1.56 -2.25
C TRP A 157 6.26 0.05 -2.43
N PHE A 158 7.42 -0.51 -2.07
CA PHE A 158 7.65 -1.95 -2.23
C PHE A 158 6.77 -2.80 -1.33
N GLY A 159 6.41 -2.30 -0.15
CA GLY A 159 5.47 -2.98 0.74
C GLY A 159 4.10 -3.17 0.11
N PHE A 160 3.60 -2.16 -0.60
CA PHE A 160 2.35 -2.20 -1.36
C PHE A 160 2.47 -3.11 -2.59
N ASP A 161 3.46 -2.85 -3.44
CA ASP A 161 3.70 -3.61 -4.67
C ASP A 161 3.83 -5.11 -4.40
N HIS A 162 4.70 -5.48 -3.48
CA HIS A 162 4.90 -6.89 -3.10
C HIS A 162 3.68 -7.52 -2.43
N TYR A 163 2.90 -6.78 -1.66
CA TYR A 163 1.70 -7.36 -1.06
C TYR A 163 0.71 -7.82 -2.12
N TYR A 164 0.48 -6.98 -3.13
CA TYR A 164 -0.51 -7.29 -4.17
C TYR A 164 0.00 -8.28 -5.22
N SER A 165 1.29 -8.31 -5.51
CA SER A 165 1.87 -9.28 -6.44
C SER A 165 2.03 -10.67 -5.80
N ASP A 166 2.61 -10.74 -4.61
CA ASP A 166 2.98 -12.02 -3.96
C ASP A 166 1.78 -12.92 -3.67
N CYS A 167 0.60 -12.35 -3.38
CA CYS A 167 -0.59 -13.14 -3.03
C CYS A 167 -1.12 -13.97 -4.20
N SER A 168 -0.76 -13.64 -5.44
CA SER A 168 -1.17 -14.38 -6.65
C SER A 168 -0.14 -15.41 -7.12
N PHE A 169 1.08 -15.42 -6.56
CA PHE A 169 2.17 -16.23 -7.09
C PHE A 169 1.91 -17.73 -7.01
N ASP A 170 1.36 -18.23 -5.93
CA ASP A 170 1.15 -19.68 -5.77
C ASP A 170 0.14 -20.23 -6.79
N GLU A 171 -0.94 -19.49 -7.08
CA GLU A 171 -1.90 -19.85 -8.12
C GLU A 171 -1.28 -19.72 -9.52
N ALA A 172 -0.53 -18.65 -9.76
CA ALA A 172 0.15 -18.40 -11.03
C ALA A 172 1.20 -19.48 -11.34
N LEU A 173 1.97 -19.92 -10.36
CA LEU A 173 2.93 -21.03 -10.51
C LEU A 173 2.25 -22.29 -11.03
N ALA A 174 1.15 -22.71 -10.42
CA ALA A 174 0.42 -23.90 -10.84
C ALA A 174 -0.05 -23.82 -12.30
N ILE A 175 -0.51 -22.65 -12.75
CA ILE A 175 -0.99 -22.42 -14.12
C ILE A 175 0.18 -22.40 -15.11
N VAL A 176 1.22 -21.64 -14.81
CA VAL A 176 2.39 -21.47 -15.70
C VAL A 176 3.13 -22.79 -15.87
N PHE A 177 3.41 -23.49 -14.76
CA PHE A 177 4.20 -24.73 -14.79
C PHE A 177 3.40 -25.97 -15.21
N ALA A 178 2.08 -25.89 -15.36
CA ALA A 178 1.29 -26.95 -16.01
C ALA A 178 1.77 -27.25 -17.44
N ARG A 179 2.50 -26.32 -18.08
CA ARG A 179 3.05 -26.47 -19.44
C ARG A 179 4.55 -26.81 -19.45
N HIS A 180 5.18 -27.02 -18.28
CA HIS A 180 6.61 -27.32 -18.13
C HIS A 180 7.56 -26.40 -18.92
N PRO A 181 7.44 -25.06 -18.79
CA PRO A 181 8.27 -24.11 -19.51
C PRO A 181 9.75 -24.31 -19.13
N LYS A 182 10.66 -24.20 -20.11
CA LYS A 182 12.11 -24.19 -19.88
C LYS A 182 12.67 -22.79 -19.73
N THR A 183 11.99 -21.80 -20.31
CA THR A 183 12.34 -20.40 -20.23
C THR A 183 11.10 -19.58 -19.97
N LEU A 184 11.24 -18.52 -19.16
CA LEU A 184 10.18 -17.54 -18.87
C LEU A 184 10.75 -16.14 -19.10
N LEU A 185 9.94 -15.26 -19.65
CA LEU A 185 10.17 -13.82 -19.69
C LEU A 185 9.26 -13.15 -18.67
N ASP A 186 9.85 -12.46 -17.70
CA ASP A 186 9.16 -11.69 -16.66
C ASP A 186 9.29 -10.20 -17.02
N VAL A 187 8.22 -9.61 -17.53
CA VAL A 187 8.20 -8.22 -18.01
C VAL A 187 7.82 -7.29 -16.86
N GLY A 188 8.75 -6.38 -16.51
CA GLY A 188 8.58 -5.52 -15.34
C GLY A 188 8.79 -6.28 -14.02
N GLY A 189 9.67 -7.28 -13.99
CA GLY A 189 9.88 -8.18 -12.86
C GLY A 189 10.48 -7.54 -11.60
N ASN A 190 10.80 -6.25 -11.66
CA ASN A 190 11.23 -5.41 -10.55
C ASN A 190 12.39 -6.05 -9.76
N THR A 191 12.20 -6.34 -8.48
CA THR A 191 13.21 -6.93 -7.58
C THR A 191 13.42 -8.44 -7.76
N GLY A 192 12.73 -9.08 -8.72
CA GLY A 192 12.90 -10.50 -9.06
C GLY A 192 12.17 -11.48 -8.15
N ARG A 193 11.12 -11.04 -7.45
CA ARG A 193 10.37 -11.90 -6.51
C ARG A 193 9.64 -13.04 -7.23
N TRP A 194 8.98 -12.75 -8.36
CA TRP A 194 8.35 -13.78 -9.19
C TRP A 194 9.39 -14.75 -9.76
N ALA A 195 10.46 -14.24 -10.34
CA ALA A 195 11.55 -15.06 -10.88
C ALA A 195 12.14 -15.99 -9.82
N THR A 196 12.37 -15.49 -8.58
CA THR A 196 12.82 -16.28 -7.43
C THR A 196 11.84 -17.41 -7.10
N LYS A 197 10.55 -17.15 -7.12
CA LYS A 197 9.52 -18.18 -6.91
C LYS A 197 9.55 -19.24 -8.01
N CYS A 198 9.68 -18.82 -9.28
CA CYS A 198 9.77 -19.75 -10.43
C CYS A 198 10.96 -20.69 -10.33
N VAL A 199 12.17 -20.17 -10.08
CA VAL A 199 13.38 -21.01 -9.99
C VAL A 199 13.40 -21.89 -8.73
N SER A 200 12.66 -21.53 -7.71
CA SER A 200 12.45 -22.36 -6.51
C SER A 200 11.40 -23.45 -6.74
N TYR A 201 10.45 -23.23 -7.65
CA TYR A 201 9.39 -24.16 -7.98
C TYR A 201 9.84 -25.26 -8.96
N ASP A 202 10.68 -24.90 -9.93
CA ASP A 202 11.22 -25.82 -10.94
C ASP A 202 12.74 -25.63 -11.05
N ASP A 203 13.48 -26.76 -10.90
CA ASP A 203 14.93 -26.77 -10.88
C ASP A 203 15.57 -26.57 -12.27
N THR A 204 14.79 -26.52 -13.34
CA THR A 204 15.27 -26.47 -14.71
C THR A 204 14.90 -25.20 -15.45
N VAL A 205 13.97 -24.40 -14.93
CA VAL A 205 13.51 -23.17 -15.58
C VAL A 205 14.56 -22.07 -15.49
N GLU A 206 14.78 -21.37 -16.61
CA GLU A 206 15.55 -20.14 -16.72
C GLU A 206 14.56 -18.95 -16.81
N VAL A 207 14.76 -17.90 -16.03
CA VAL A 207 13.88 -16.73 -16.02
C VAL A 207 14.69 -15.50 -16.44
N THR A 208 14.24 -14.81 -17.48
CA THR A 208 14.78 -13.51 -17.87
C THR A 208 13.84 -12.41 -17.44
N ILE A 209 14.31 -11.49 -16.61
CA ILE A 209 13.58 -10.28 -16.21
C ILE A 209 13.93 -9.17 -17.19
N MET A 210 12.90 -8.60 -17.84
CA MET A 210 13.02 -7.42 -18.69
C MET A 210 12.55 -6.21 -17.89
N ASP A 211 13.47 -5.30 -17.58
CA ASP A 211 13.16 -4.11 -16.76
C ASP A 211 14.20 -2.99 -17.03
N LEU A 212 13.99 -1.82 -16.42
CA LEU A 212 14.95 -0.72 -16.45
C LEU A 212 16.31 -1.15 -15.84
N PRO A 213 17.45 -0.67 -16.37
CA PRO A 213 18.79 -1.07 -15.89
C PRO A 213 18.97 -0.91 -14.37
N GLN A 214 18.43 0.15 -13.77
CA GLN A 214 18.52 0.40 -12.32
C GLN A 214 17.68 -0.61 -11.51
N GLN A 215 16.54 -1.08 -12.04
CA GLN A 215 15.74 -2.13 -11.39
C GLN A 215 16.46 -3.48 -11.44
N LEU A 216 17.12 -3.79 -12.56
CA LEU A 216 17.92 -5.00 -12.68
C LEU A 216 19.11 -5.01 -11.72
N GLU A 217 19.70 -3.86 -11.42
CA GLU A 217 20.75 -3.78 -10.41
C GLU A 217 20.21 -4.11 -9.00
N MET A 218 19.05 -3.57 -8.64
CA MET A 218 18.37 -3.92 -7.40
C MET A 218 18.00 -5.42 -7.35
N MET A 219 17.50 -5.96 -8.44
CA MET A 219 17.20 -7.39 -8.58
C MET A 219 18.45 -8.25 -8.32
N ARG A 220 19.59 -7.95 -8.97
CA ARG A 220 20.84 -8.69 -8.76
C ARG A 220 21.30 -8.67 -7.31
N GLN A 221 21.21 -7.51 -6.65
CA GLN A 221 21.58 -7.38 -5.23
C GLN A 221 20.68 -8.23 -4.33
N GLN A 222 19.39 -8.31 -4.63
CA GLN A 222 18.44 -9.07 -3.80
C GLN A 222 18.45 -10.58 -4.07
N THR A 223 18.79 -11.00 -5.29
CA THR A 223 18.73 -12.42 -5.67
C THR A 223 20.06 -13.16 -5.56
N LYS A 224 21.21 -12.49 -5.57
CA LYS A 224 22.57 -13.05 -5.72
C LYS A 224 22.90 -14.22 -4.77
N GLU A 225 22.33 -14.24 -3.57
CA GLU A 225 22.60 -15.26 -2.55
C GLU A 225 21.45 -16.29 -2.41
N LEU A 226 20.41 -16.15 -3.25
CA LEU A 226 19.26 -17.05 -3.19
C LEU A 226 19.52 -18.33 -3.97
N PRO A 227 18.94 -19.46 -3.56
CA PRO A 227 18.99 -20.69 -4.36
C PRO A 227 18.40 -20.45 -5.76
N GLY A 228 19.11 -20.92 -6.79
CA GLY A 228 18.70 -20.74 -8.19
C GLY A 228 19.01 -19.36 -8.79
N ALA A 229 19.74 -18.48 -8.11
CA ALA A 229 20.13 -17.15 -8.62
C ALA A 229 20.82 -17.20 -10.00
N THR A 230 21.58 -18.27 -10.28
CA THR A 230 22.27 -18.45 -11.58
C THR A 230 21.31 -18.64 -12.75
N ARG A 231 20.06 -18.94 -12.50
CA ARG A 231 18.99 -19.11 -13.50
C ARG A 231 18.08 -17.90 -13.65
N ILE A 232 18.42 -16.79 -12.96
CA ILE A 232 17.72 -15.51 -13.08
C ILE A 232 18.61 -14.54 -13.85
N HIS A 233 18.14 -14.10 -15.00
CA HIS A 233 18.85 -13.19 -15.90
C HIS A 233 18.15 -11.84 -15.97
N GLY A 234 18.87 -10.80 -16.36
CA GLY A 234 18.32 -9.46 -16.58
C GLY A 234 18.53 -9.00 -18.01
N HIS A 235 17.48 -8.47 -18.63
CA HIS A 235 17.54 -7.77 -19.91
C HIS A 235 17.09 -6.33 -19.71
N GLY A 236 18.03 -5.38 -19.88
CA GLY A 236 17.76 -3.95 -19.68
C GLY A 236 16.97 -3.37 -20.85
N ALA A 237 15.76 -2.90 -20.60
CA ALA A 237 14.92 -2.26 -21.60
C ALA A 237 14.01 -1.20 -20.94
N ASN A 238 13.77 -0.10 -21.65
CA ASN A 238 12.74 0.85 -21.30
C ASN A 238 11.46 0.51 -22.06
N LEU A 239 10.50 -0.13 -21.40
CA LEU A 239 9.25 -0.57 -22.03
C LEU A 239 8.33 0.58 -22.49
N LEU A 240 8.68 1.83 -22.16
CA LEU A 240 8.00 3.02 -22.67
C LEU A 240 8.66 3.57 -23.95
N ASP A 241 9.79 3.00 -24.35
CA ASP A 241 10.45 3.33 -25.61
C ASP A 241 9.76 2.57 -26.75
N PRO A 242 9.18 3.26 -27.75
CA PRO A 242 8.51 2.61 -28.87
C PRO A 242 9.44 1.83 -29.80
N GLU A 243 10.76 1.95 -29.62
CA GLU A 243 11.75 1.25 -30.43
C GLU A 243 12.27 -0.06 -29.77
N VAL A 244 11.74 -0.43 -28.60
CA VAL A 244 12.06 -1.67 -27.86
C VAL A 244 11.23 -2.85 -28.35
#